data_0105f63683d6cbb2e7fb7184bc3ea69c
#
_entry.id   0105f63683d6cbb2e7fb7184bc3ea69c
#
_cell.length_a   1.000
_cell.length_b   1.000
_cell.length_c   1.000
_cell.angle_alpha   90.00
_cell.angle_beta   90.00
_cell.angle_gamma   90.00
#
_symmetry.space_group_name_H-M   'P 1'
#
loop_
_entity.id
_entity.type
_entity.pdbx_description
1 polymer ?
#
loop_
_entity_poly.entity_id
_entity_poly.type
_entity_poly.pdbx_seq_one_letter_code
_entity_poly.pdbx_strand_id
1 'polypeptide(L)'
;PARKIGNTTVDVIADLAAQQGISMLEVISHADAYAKLSRAIMPLLKFWQIYEKLQESLETRTLDEFAQDVIEVTGYKAMLEADAAKGHEDAADRLQNLGQLVNNVKNYCDQHGEEASLEGYLEDIALISDIDSYNESADQVVLMTIHSAKGLEFPYVFLIGMEEGVFPS
;
A
#
# COMPACT_ATOMS: atom_id res chain seq x y z
N PRO A 1 2.30 9.89 4.10
CA PRO A 1 2.94 11.07 4.75
C PRO A 1 3.66 10.67 6.04
N ALA A 2 4.76 11.39 6.36
CA ALA A 2 5.53 11.17 7.58
C ALA A 2 4.69 11.54 8.82
N ARG A 3 4.69 10.66 9.85
CA ARG A 3 3.89 10.83 11.07
C ARG A 3 4.74 11.08 12.32
N LYS A 4 6.04 11.33 12.16
CA LYS A 4 7.00 11.51 13.27
C LYS A 4 7.08 10.28 14.21
N ILE A 5 6.82 9.09 13.68
CA ILE A 5 7.01 7.81 14.34
C ILE A 5 8.22 7.17 13.68
N GLY A 6 9.37 7.16 14.38
CA GLY A 6 10.63 6.60 13.88
C GLY A 6 10.79 5.14 14.29
N ASN A 7 11.77 4.46 13.67
CA ASN A 7 12.07 3.04 13.93
C ASN A 7 12.27 2.75 15.41
N THR A 8 13.01 3.59 16.13
CA THR A 8 13.21 3.43 17.59
C THR A 8 11.88 3.40 18.37
N THR A 9 10.88 4.19 17.94
CA THR A 9 9.56 4.16 18.57
C THR A 9 8.83 2.85 18.23
N VAL A 10 8.95 2.38 17.00
CA VAL A 10 8.37 1.11 16.56
C VAL A 10 9.00 -0.07 17.33
N ASP A 11 10.33 -0.06 17.51
CA ASP A 11 11.04 -1.09 18.29
C ASP A 11 10.56 -1.13 19.75
N VAL A 12 10.38 0.04 20.38
CA VAL A 12 9.84 0.12 21.75
C VAL A 12 8.41 -0.41 21.83
N ILE A 13 7.57 -0.14 20.83
CA ILE A 13 6.20 -0.68 20.76
C ILE A 13 6.23 -2.20 20.62
N ALA A 14 7.08 -2.73 19.75
CA ALA A 14 7.23 -4.18 19.54
C ALA A 14 7.69 -4.88 20.82
N ASP A 15 8.69 -4.32 21.53
CA ASP A 15 9.16 -4.84 22.80
C ASP A 15 8.07 -4.85 23.87
N LEU A 16 7.28 -3.78 23.98
CA LEU A 16 6.18 -3.69 24.94
C LEU A 16 5.08 -4.70 24.60
N ALA A 17 4.72 -4.84 23.34
CA ALA A 17 3.76 -5.82 22.86
C ALA A 17 4.20 -7.25 23.21
N ALA A 18 5.44 -7.60 22.91
CA ALA A 18 6.02 -8.90 23.22
C ALA A 18 6.07 -9.19 24.73
N GLN A 19 6.45 -8.21 25.57
CA GLN A 19 6.51 -8.33 27.03
C GLN A 19 5.15 -8.58 27.66
N GLN A 20 4.07 -8.04 27.07
CA GLN A 20 2.72 -8.14 27.62
C GLN A 20 1.85 -9.20 26.92
N GLY A 21 2.35 -9.77 25.83
CA GLY A 21 1.57 -10.75 25.03
C GLY A 21 0.36 -10.14 24.31
N ILE A 22 0.44 -8.85 23.94
CA ILE A 22 -0.61 -8.10 23.25
C ILE A 22 -0.13 -7.64 21.86
N SER A 23 -1.05 -7.12 21.05
CA SER A 23 -0.71 -6.58 19.73
C SER A 23 -0.01 -5.22 19.82
N MET A 24 0.79 -4.86 18.81
CA MET A 24 1.37 -3.52 18.71
C MET A 24 0.29 -2.43 18.61
N LEU A 25 -0.84 -2.71 17.97
CA LEU A 25 -1.97 -1.79 17.88
C LEU A 25 -2.57 -1.50 19.26
N GLU A 26 -2.66 -2.50 20.12
CA GLU A 26 -3.14 -2.35 21.49
C GLU A 26 -2.18 -1.49 22.34
N VAL A 27 -0.86 -1.64 22.15
CA VAL A 27 0.12 -0.72 22.77
C VAL A 27 -0.07 0.71 22.26
N ILE A 28 -0.34 0.92 20.97
CA ILE A 28 -0.52 2.23 20.36
C ILE A 28 -1.80 2.90 20.89
N SER A 29 -2.91 2.15 21.02
CA SER A 29 -4.19 2.68 21.52
C SER A 29 -4.08 3.23 22.95
N HIS A 30 -3.15 2.69 23.74
CA HIS A 30 -2.89 3.09 25.12
C HIS A 30 -1.47 3.68 25.29
N ALA A 31 -0.97 4.39 24.26
CA ALA A 31 0.40 4.91 24.25
C ALA A 31 0.73 5.84 25.44
N ASP A 32 -0.26 6.50 26.01
CA ASP A 32 -0.15 7.37 27.17
C ASP A 32 0.12 6.60 28.49
N ALA A 33 -0.21 5.32 28.56
CA ALA A 33 0.08 4.46 29.72
C ALA A 33 1.56 4.06 29.80
N TYR A 34 2.35 4.24 28.75
CA TYR A 34 3.73 3.77 28.68
C TYR A 34 4.74 4.92 28.78
N ALA A 35 5.45 5.03 29.89
CA ALA A 35 6.48 6.06 30.09
C ALA A 35 7.57 6.06 29.00
N LYS A 36 7.90 4.89 28.44
CA LYS A 36 8.88 4.74 27.34
C LYS A 36 8.41 5.42 26.04
N LEU A 37 7.11 5.64 25.86
CA LEU A 37 6.51 6.27 24.68
C LEU A 37 6.18 7.76 24.88
N SER A 38 6.55 8.36 26.01
CA SER A 38 6.20 9.73 26.42
C SER A 38 6.45 10.81 25.34
N ARG A 39 7.54 10.68 24.56
CA ARG A 39 7.89 11.59 23.47
C ARG A 39 7.09 11.37 22.18
N ALA A 40 6.45 10.21 22.03
CA ALA A 40 5.72 9.81 20.84
C ALA A 40 4.20 9.71 21.06
N ILE A 41 3.67 10.00 22.24
CA ILE A 41 2.24 9.88 22.58
C ILE A 41 1.35 10.55 21.52
N MET A 42 1.55 11.84 21.25
CA MET A 42 0.70 12.55 20.30
C MET A 42 0.75 12.03 18.86
N PRO A 43 1.94 11.70 18.29
CA PRO A 43 2.02 11.00 17.01
C PRO A 43 1.30 9.66 16.99
N LEU A 44 1.42 8.85 18.04
CA LEU A 44 0.81 7.53 18.13
C LEU A 44 -0.71 7.61 18.26
N LEU A 45 -1.23 8.51 19.10
CA LEU A 45 -2.67 8.74 19.24
C LEU A 45 -3.29 9.28 17.94
N LYS A 46 -2.58 10.14 17.19
CA LYS A 46 -3.04 10.58 15.86
C LYS A 46 -3.07 9.43 14.85
N PHE A 47 -2.09 8.53 14.91
CA PHE A 47 -2.11 7.33 14.07
C PHE A 47 -3.27 6.41 14.48
N TRP A 48 -3.52 6.23 15.77
CA TRP A 48 -4.64 5.45 16.28
C TRP A 48 -5.99 6.00 15.79
N GLN A 49 -6.19 7.32 15.83
CA GLN A 49 -7.41 7.95 15.31
C GLN A 49 -7.63 7.71 13.80
N ILE A 50 -6.55 7.63 13.01
CA ILE A 50 -6.64 7.25 11.59
C ILE A 50 -7.10 5.79 11.49
N TYR A 51 -6.51 4.91 12.28
CA TYR A 51 -6.85 3.49 12.28
C TYR A 51 -8.32 3.26 12.66
N GLU A 52 -8.80 3.89 13.74
CA GLU A 52 -10.20 3.80 14.18
C GLU A 52 -11.19 4.26 13.08
N LYS A 53 -10.89 5.39 12.43
CA LYS A 53 -11.73 5.89 11.32
C LYS A 53 -11.78 4.91 10.16
N LEU A 54 -10.66 4.27 9.83
CA LEU A 54 -10.61 3.29 8.74
C LEU A 54 -11.32 1.98 9.12
N GLN A 55 -11.27 1.56 10.38
CA GLN A 55 -12.06 0.44 10.86
C GLN A 55 -13.55 0.72 10.75
N GLU A 56 -14.01 1.88 11.22
CA GLU A 56 -15.40 2.31 11.11
C GLU A 56 -15.84 2.39 9.63
N SER A 57 -15.00 2.92 8.76
CA SER A 57 -15.28 2.99 7.33
C SER A 57 -15.41 1.60 6.71
N LEU A 58 -14.54 0.65 7.05
CA LEU A 58 -14.59 -0.71 6.54
C LEU A 58 -15.88 -1.44 6.95
N GLU A 59 -16.42 -1.14 8.13
CA GLU A 59 -17.65 -1.76 8.65
C GLU A 59 -18.92 -1.12 8.08
N THR A 60 -18.89 0.16 7.68
CA THR A 60 -20.08 0.94 7.39
C THR A 60 -20.24 1.36 5.93
N ARG A 61 -19.17 1.25 5.13
CA ARG A 61 -19.14 1.73 3.75
C ARG A 61 -18.93 0.59 2.75
N THR A 62 -19.17 0.89 1.47
CA THR A 62 -18.79 0.00 0.38
C THR A 62 -17.27 -0.05 0.23
N LEU A 63 -16.75 -1.10 -0.38
CA LEU A 63 -15.30 -1.30 -0.49
C LEU A 63 -14.61 -0.20 -1.33
N ASP A 64 -15.28 0.32 -2.35
CA ASP A 64 -14.77 1.44 -3.16
C ASP A 64 -14.76 2.76 -2.39
N GLU A 65 -15.79 3.02 -1.55
CA GLU A 65 -15.80 4.17 -0.63
C GLU A 65 -14.72 4.02 0.45
N PHE A 66 -14.52 2.82 0.99
CA PHE A 66 -13.43 2.52 1.93
C PHE A 66 -12.06 2.79 1.28
N ALA A 67 -11.84 2.37 0.04
CA ALA A 67 -10.60 2.66 -0.68
C ALA A 67 -10.34 4.17 -0.83
N GLN A 68 -11.39 4.96 -1.09
CA GLN A 68 -11.30 6.43 -1.10
C GLN A 68 -10.94 6.97 0.29
N ASP A 69 -11.60 6.49 1.33
CA ASP A 69 -11.32 6.90 2.71
C ASP A 69 -9.87 6.58 3.12
N VAL A 70 -9.33 5.43 2.73
CA VAL A 70 -7.91 5.10 2.96
C VAL A 70 -7.00 6.18 2.37
N ILE A 71 -7.25 6.60 1.14
CA ILE A 71 -6.45 7.61 0.45
C ILE A 71 -6.57 8.99 1.13
N GLU A 72 -7.77 9.37 1.55
CA GLU A 72 -8.06 10.70 2.12
C GLU A 72 -7.67 10.79 3.61
N VAL A 73 -8.14 9.85 4.44
CA VAL A 73 -7.93 9.85 5.90
C VAL A 73 -6.45 9.72 6.24
N THR A 74 -5.69 8.93 5.45
CA THR A 74 -4.23 8.85 5.62
C THR A 74 -3.51 10.14 5.23
N GLY A 75 -4.15 11.05 4.51
CA GLY A 75 -3.55 12.28 3.98
C GLY A 75 -2.60 12.04 2.81
N TYR A 76 -2.63 10.85 2.19
CA TYR A 76 -1.70 10.51 1.11
C TYR A 76 -1.98 11.34 -0.15
N LYS A 77 -3.25 11.50 -0.53
CA LYS A 77 -3.68 12.35 -1.63
C LYS A 77 -3.25 13.81 -1.43
N ALA A 78 -3.54 14.38 -0.26
CA ALA A 78 -3.17 15.76 0.04
C ALA A 78 -1.64 15.98 0.00
N MET A 79 -0.85 14.99 0.39
CA MET A 79 0.60 15.04 0.27
C MET A 79 1.03 15.07 -1.21
N LEU A 80 0.48 14.21 -2.05
CA LEU A 80 0.81 14.17 -3.47
C LEU A 80 0.36 15.44 -4.20
N GLU A 81 -0.80 16.00 -3.87
CA GLU A 81 -1.28 17.29 -4.40
C GLU A 81 -0.32 18.44 -4.05
N ALA A 82 0.15 18.46 -2.80
CA ALA A 82 1.14 19.44 -2.36
C ALA A 82 2.50 19.27 -3.07
N ASP A 83 2.91 18.05 -3.37
CA ASP A 83 4.17 17.77 -4.06
C ASP A 83 4.05 18.09 -5.56
N ALA A 84 2.92 17.78 -6.20
CA ALA A 84 2.64 18.19 -7.58
C ALA A 84 2.64 19.73 -7.72
N ALA A 85 2.08 20.45 -6.77
CA ALA A 85 2.10 21.92 -6.74
C ALA A 85 3.52 22.52 -6.61
N LYS A 86 4.49 21.74 -6.10
CA LYS A 86 5.92 22.11 -6.04
C LYS A 86 6.70 21.74 -7.30
N GLY A 87 6.06 21.08 -8.28
CA GLY A 87 6.68 20.69 -9.54
C GLY A 87 7.38 19.33 -9.51
N HIS A 88 7.03 18.45 -8.54
CA HIS A 88 7.50 17.07 -8.56
C HIS A 88 6.74 16.27 -9.63
N GLU A 89 7.38 15.95 -10.74
CA GLU A 89 6.76 15.33 -11.93
C GLU A 89 6.08 13.99 -11.62
N ASP A 90 6.69 13.15 -10.78
CA ASP A 90 6.15 11.84 -10.39
C ASP A 90 4.89 11.90 -9.50
N ALA A 91 4.61 13.06 -8.89
CA ALA A 91 3.43 13.23 -8.04
C ALA A 91 2.12 13.22 -8.83
N ALA A 92 2.12 13.76 -10.05
CA ALA A 92 0.97 13.74 -10.94
C ALA A 92 0.62 12.31 -11.39
N ASP A 93 1.62 11.52 -11.76
CA ASP A 93 1.45 10.12 -12.13
C ASP A 93 0.92 9.29 -10.96
N ARG A 94 1.42 9.54 -9.75
CA ARG A 94 0.93 8.87 -8.54
C ARG A 94 -0.52 9.23 -8.21
N LEU A 95 -0.92 10.49 -8.43
CA LEU A 95 -2.33 10.90 -8.27
C LEU A 95 -3.24 10.18 -9.28
N GLN A 96 -2.78 10.03 -10.52
CA GLN A 96 -3.50 9.26 -11.53
C GLN A 96 -3.62 7.78 -11.12
N ASN A 97 -2.54 7.18 -10.61
CA ASN A 97 -2.54 5.80 -10.11
C ASN A 97 -3.52 5.59 -8.94
N LEU A 98 -3.69 6.58 -8.04
CA LEU A 98 -4.72 6.52 -7.00
C LEU A 98 -6.14 6.48 -7.59
N GLY A 99 -6.40 7.26 -8.65
CA GLY A 99 -7.66 7.19 -9.36
C GLY A 99 -7.92 5.83 -10.01
N GLN A 100 -6.87 5.23 -10.60
CA GLN A 100 -6.95 3.89 -11.16
C GLN A 100 -7.21 2.82 -10.08
N LEU A 101 -6.56 2.94 -8.91
CA LEU A 101 -6.79 2.03 -7.79
C LEU A 101 -8.27 2.03 -7.37
N VAL A 102 -8.88 3.20 -7.18
CA VAL A 102 -10.29 3.31 -6.81
C VAL A 102 -11.20 2.71 -7.89
N ASN A 103 -10.89 2.97 -9.17
CA ASN A 103 -11.63 2.39 -10.28
C ASN A 103 -11.51 0.85 -10.32
N ASN A 104 -10.35 0.29 -10.02
CA ASN A 104 -10.14 -1.15 -9.96
C ASN A 104 -10.96 -1.78 -8.82
N VAL A 105 -10.97 -1.15 -7.64
CA VAL A 105 -11.82 -1.60 -6.51
C VAL A 105 -13.30 -1.56 -6.90
N LYS A 106 -13.74 -0.49 -7.55
CA LYS A 106 -15.12 -0.36 -8.02
C LYS A 106 -15.49 -1.45 -9.02
N ASN A 107 -14.64 -1.71 -10.00
CA ASN A 107 -14.85 -2.79 -10.96
C ASN A 107 -14.96 -4.16 -10.27
N TYR A 108 -14.13 -4.40 -9.26
CA TYR A 108 -14.22 -5.61 -8.44
C TYR A 108 -15.57 -5.70 -7.72
N CYS A 109 -16.03 -4.60 -7.11
CA CYS A 109 -17.35 -4.55 -6.46
C CYS A 109 -18.50 -4.81 -7.46
N ASP A 110 -18.42 -4.22 -8.65
CA ASP A 110 -19.42 -4.42 -9.71
C ASP A 110 -19.48 -5.88 -10.20
N GLN A 111 -18.35 -6.60 -10.18
CA GLN A 111 -18.25 -8.00 -10.57
C GLN A 111 -18.73 -8.98 -9.49
N HIS A 112 -18.46 -8.69 -8.22
CA HIS A 112 -18.74 -9.60 -7.10
C HIS A 112 -20.01 -9.24 -6.31
N GLY A 113 -20.58 -8.05 -6.53
CA GLY A 113 -21.81 -7.62 -5.88
C GLY A 113 -21.73 -7.67 -4.34
N GLU A 114 -22.66 -8.36 -3.70
CA GLU A 114 -22.72 -8.49 -2.24
C GLU A 114 -21.59 -9.35 -1.63
N GLU A 115 -20.87 -10.14 -2.44
CA GLU A 115 -19.74 -10.96 -2.00
C GLU A 115 -18.42 -10.18 -2.01
N ALA A 116 -18.40 -8.94 -2.52
CA ALA A 116 -17.22 -8.11 -2.56
C ALA A 116 -16.70 -7.82 -1.14
N SER A 117 -15.45 -8.17 -0.87
CA SER A 117 -14.79 -7.96 0.41
C SER A 117 -13.36 -7.48 0.24
N LEU A 118 -12.81 -6.81 1.26
CA LEU A 118 -11.42 -6.38 1.26
C LEU A 118 -10.47 -7.58 1.13
N GLU A 119 -10.77 -8.65 1.85
CA GLU A 119 -9.95 -9.88 1.83
C GLU A 119 -9.92 -10.49 0.43
N GLY A 120 -11.09 -10.68 -0.21
CA GLY A 120 -11.18 -11.21 -1.57
C GLY A 120 -10.51 -10.29 -2.60
N TYR A 121 -10.64 -8.97 -2.47
CA TYR A 121 -9.92 -8.03 -3.34
C TYR A 121 -8.40 -8.15 -3.22
N LEU A 122 -7.89 -8.28 -1.99
CA LEU A 122 -6.44 -8.45 -1.76
C LEU A 122 -5.93 -9.81 -2.25
N GLU A 123 -6.74 -10.87 -2.15
CA GLU A 123 -6.44 -12.18 -2.72
C GLU A 123 -6.37 -12.12 -4.25
N ASP A 124 -7.34 -11.47 -4.90
CA ASP A 124 -7.34 -11.28 -6.34
C ASP A 124 -6.10 -10.52 -6.83
N ILE A 125 -5.73 -9.41 -6.16
CA ILE A 125 -4.50 -8.67 -6.51
C ILE A 125 -3.25 -9.54 -6.32
N ALA A 126 -3.20 -10.34 -5.25
CA ALA A 126 -2.04 -11.20 -4.99
C ALA A 126 -1.91 -12.32 -6.06
N LEU A 127 -3.02 -12.72 -6.66
CA LEU A 127 -3.06 -13.70 -7.75
C LEU A 127 -2.77 -13.06 -9.12
N ILE A 128 -3.13 -11.78 -9.33
CA ILE A 128 -2.80 -11.02 -10.54
C ILE A 128 -1.32 -10.63 -10.48
N SER A 129 -0.45 -11.58 -10.72
CA SER A 129 0.92 -11.31 -11.14
C SER A 129 0.89 -10.83 -12.60
N ASP A 130 1.80 -9.95 -13.02
CA ASP A 130 2.00 -9.57 -14.44
C ASP A 130 2.15 -10.79 -15.36
N ILE A 131 2.36 -11.96 -14.77
CA ILE A 131 2.51 -13.29 -15.38
C ILE A 131 1.15 -13.83 -15.88
N ASP A 132 0.05 -13.58 -15.17
CA ASP A 132 -1.26 -14.13 -15.51
C ASP A 132 -1.87 -13.50 -16.76
N SER A 133 -1.39 -12.33 -17.17
CA SER A 133 -1.71 -11.72 -18.46
C SER A 133 -0.90 -12.30 -19.64
N TYR A 134 0.11 -13.16 -19.36
CA TYR A 134 0.95 -13.75 -20.39
C TYR A 134 0.25 -14.93 -21.06
N ASN A 135 -0.05 -14.78 -22.35
CA ASN A 135 -0.60 -15.86 -23.16
C ASN A 135 0.54 -16.51 -23.97
N GLU A 136 1.03 -17.66 -23.51
CA GLU A 136 2.10 -18.43 -24.18
C GLU A 136 1.78 -18.81 -25.65
N SER A 137 0.51 -18.87 -26.01
CA SER A 137 0.08 -19.23 -27.37
C SER A 137 -0.05 -18.05 -28.32
N ALA A 138 0.13 -16.82 -27.84
CA ALA A 138 0.05 -15.62 -28.68
C ALA A 138 1.40 -15.38 -29.37
N ASP A 139 1.38 -15.14 -30.68
CA ASP A 139 2.56 -14.71 -31.45
C ASP A 139 2.83 -13.22 -31.17
N GLN A 140 3.50 -12.96 -30.04
CA GLN A 140 3.76 -11.61 -29.53
C GLN A 140 5.15 -11.48 -28.93
N VAL A 141 5.68 -10.25 -28.98
CA VAL A 141 6.88 -9.87 -28.22
C VAL A 141 6.45 -9.31 -26.87
N VAL A 142 6.95 -9.91 -25.78
CA VAL A 142 6.64 -9.49 -24.43
C VAL A 142 7.73 -8.56 -23.90
N LEU A 143 7.34 -7.37 -23.43
CA LEU A 143 8.22 -6.41 -22.78
C LEU A 143 7.95 -6.42 -21.29
N MET A 144 8.99 -6.64 -20.49
CA MET A 144 8.86 -6.71 -19.03
C MET A 144 10.13 -6.25 -18.33
N THR A 145 10.03 -5.98 -17.04
CA THR A 145 11.23 -5.72 -16.22
C THR A 145 11.91 -7.04 -15.84
N ILE A 146 13.20 -6.98 -15.45
CA ILE A 146 13.92 -8.15 -14.92
C ILE A 146 13.24 -8.70 -13.66
N HIS A 147 12.64 -7.83 -12.84
CA HIS A 147 11.88 -8.25 -11.67
C HIS A 147 10.62 -9.03 -12.03
N SER A 148 9.88 -8.57 -13.03
CA SER A 148 8.67 -9.26 -13.51
C SER A 148 9.01 -10.60 -14.22
N ALA A 149 10.22 -10.73 -14.75
CA ALA A 149 10.68 -11.97 -15.38
C ALA A 149 11.13 -13.06 -14.38
N LYS A 150 11.20 -12.75 -13.09
CA LYS A 150 11.67 -13.71 -12.08
C LYS A 150 10.74 -14.93 -12.01
N GLY A 151 11.31 -16.11 -12.32
CA GLY A 151 10.56 -17.38 -12.31
C GLY A 151 9.90 -17.73 -13.63
N LEU A 152 10.03 -16.91 -14.67
CA LEU A 152 9.59 -17.19 -16.03
C LEU A 152 10.73 -17.72 -16.88
N GLU A 153 10.41 -18.57 -17.86
CA GLU A 153 11.33 -19.11 -18.84
C GLU A 153 10.86 -18.74 -20.25
N PHE A 154 11.76 -18.15 -21.05
CA PHE A 154 11.48 -17.77 -22.43
C PHE A 154 12.51 -18.43 -23.37
N PRO A 155 12.10 -18.93 -24.54
CA PRO A 155 13.02 -19.52 -25.51
C PRO A 155 14.01 -18.50 -26.09
N TYR A 156 13.63 -17.23 -26.14
CA TYR A 156 14.49 -16.12 -26.59
C TYR A 156 14.35 -14.93 -25.66
N VAL A 157 15.48 -14.41 -25.17
CA VAL A 157 15.53 -13.27 -24.26
C VAL A 157 16.48 -12.21 -24.81
N PHE A 158 15.98 -10.96 -24.88
CA PHE A 158 16.79 -9.80 -25.25
C PHE A 158 16.88 -8.88 -24.04
N LEU A 159 18.05 -8.77 -23.43
CA LEU A 159 18.34 -7.78 -22.39
C LEU A 159 18.75 -6.47 -23.06
N ILE A 160 17.96 -5.42 -22.86
CA ILE A 160 18.24 -4.08 -23.36
C ILE A 160 18.64 -3.15 -22.21
N GLY A 161 19.31 -2.03 -22.50
CA GLY A 161 19.73 -1.08 -21.48
C GLY A 161 20.90 -1.56 -20.62
N MET A 162 21.75 -2.43 -21.15
CA MET A 162 22.98 -2.91 -20.51
C MET A 162 24.06 -1.82 -20.62
N GLU A 163 24.03 -0.88 -19.67
CA GLU A 163 24.98 0.25 -19.60
C GLU A 163 25.68 0.25 -18.25
N GLU A 164 27.00 0.56 -18.26
CA GLU A 164 27.79 0.61 -17.04
C GLU A 164 27.24 1.68 -16.07
N GLY A 165 26.95 1.26 -14.82
CA GLY A 165 26.34 2.11 -13.80
C GLY A 165 24.80 2.15 -13.82
N VAL A 166 24.15 1.47 -14.79
CA VAL A 166 22.69 1.26 -14.83
C VAL A 166 22.37 -0.21 -14.56
N PHE A 167 22.96 -1.13 -15.33
CA PHE A 167 22.85 -2.57 -15.12
C PHE A 167 24.01 -3.31 -15.81
N PRO A 168 24.74 -4.22 -15.09
CA PRO A 168 24.68 -4.43 -13.64
C PRO A 168 25.21 -3.25 -12.84
N SER A 169 24.59 -2.99 -11.68
CA SER A 169 24.99 -1.93 -10.73
C SER A 169 25.99 -2.44 -9.71
#